data_33bf535d26b9971eaf47013689e76f19
#
_entry.id   33bf535d26b9971eaf47013689e76f19
#
_cell.length_a   1.000
_cell.length_b   1.000
_cell.length_c   1.000
_cell.angle_alpha   90.00
_cell.angle_beta   90.00
_cell.angle_gamma   90.00
#
_symmetry.space_group_name_H-M   'P 1'
#
loop_
_entity.id
_entity.type
_entity.pdbx_description
1 polymer ?
#
loop_
_entity_poly.entity_id
_entity_poly.type
_entity_poly.pdbx_seq_one_letter_code
_entity_poly.pdbx_strand_id
1 'polypeptide(L)'
;LKLKLCAFLLACFLPFFAAKAELPVPTLAGRVTDLAGILSDTDKSHVEDAILALEKASGGQMAILIIPSLEGDSLESFSIRVAEKWKIGYKGKDDGAILIVSRDDRKIRLEIGYGWEGQVNDARAGDIIRGMGPFFKEGNYAGGFLYAVGKLSQFLGGGPAPDLGKSSETKRSVLAFFAFFVLVVIFVFMFNHISPSGRTYG
;
A
#
# COMPACT_ATOMS: atom_id res chain seq x y z
N LEU A 1 -40.43 -48.92 6.63
CA LEU A 1 -39.04 -48.88 6.18
C LEU A 1 -38.80 -47.82 5.08
N LYS A 2 -39.64 -47.78 4.03
CA LYS A 2 -39.50 -46.82 2.89
C LYS A 2 -39.66 -45.35 3.33
N LEU A 3 -40.55 -45.04 4.26
CA LEU A 3 -40.77 -43.68 4.75
C LEU A 3 -39.59 -43.12 5.56
N LYS A 4 -38.92 -43.97 6.36
CA LYS A 4 -37.73 -43.62 7.13
C LYS A 4 -36.50 -43.36 6.24
N LEU A 5 -36.40 -44.09 5.10
CA LEU A 5 -35.33 -43.92 4.11
C LEU A 5 -35.49 -42.60 3.33
N CYS A 6 -36.71 -42.21 2.95
CA CYS A 6 -36.97 -40.91 2.33
C CYS A 6 -36.68 -39.72 3.25
N ALA A 7 -36.99 -39.80 4.53
CA ALA A 7 -36.69 -38.76 5.50
C ALA A 7 -35.18 -38.62 5.71
N PHE A 8 -34.40 -39.68 5.67
CA PHE A 8 -32.95 -39.66 5.78
C PHE A 8 -32.27 -39.05 4.52
N LEU A 9 -32.78 -39.36 3.35
CA LEU A 9 -32.30 -38.77 2.09
C LEU A 9 -32.61 -37.26 1.96
N LEU A 10 -33.74 -36.81 2.52
CA LEU A 10 -34.11 -35.39 2.51
C LEU A 10 -33.22 -34.56 3.48
N ALA A 11 -32.79 -35.16 4.60
CA ALA A 11 -31.89 -34.51 5.57
C ALA A 11 -30.46 -34.29 5.00
N CYS A 12 -30.00 -35.11 4.05
CA CYS A 12 -28.69 -34.95 3.41
C CYS A 12 -28.64 -33.84 2.36
N PHE A 13 -29.76 -33.24 2.01
CA PHE A 13 -29.86 -32.20 0.99
C PHE A 13 -29.99 -30.78 1.59
N LEU A 14 -29.78 -30.61 2.89
CA LEU A 14 -29.66 -29.29 3.48
C LEU A 14 -28.37 -28.65 2.96
N PRO A 15 -28.45 -27.57 2.16
CA PRO A 15 -27.24 -26.86 1.72
C PRO A 15 -26.51 -26.35 2.98
N PHE A 16 -25.30 -26.83 3.17
CA PHE A 16 -24.39 -26.31 4.18
C PHE A 16 -24.04 -24.86 3.75
N PHE A 17 -24.85 -23.91 4.16
CA PHE A 17 -24.50 -22.50 4.08
C PHE A 17 -23.35 -22.30 5.04
N ALA A 18 -22.13 -22.42 4.55
CA ALA A 18 -20.95 -21.97 5.28
C ALA A 18 -21.14 -20.46 5.52
N ALA A 19 -21.48 -20.10 6.73
CA ALA A 19 -21.47 -18.71 7.16
C ALA A 19 -20.04 -18.20 6.93
N LYS A 20 -19.86 -17.27 6.00
CA LYS A 20 -18.57 -16.62 5.76
C LYS A 20 -18.23 -15.82 7.01
N ALA A 21 -17.16 -16.19 7.69
CA ALA A 21 -16.72 -15.45 8.86
C ALA A 21 -16.26 -14.05 8.40
N GLU A 22 -16.72 -13.02 9.07
CA GLU A 22 -16.26 -11.67 8.85
C GLU A 22 -14.80 -11.51 9.29
N LEU A 23 -13.96 -10.88 8.49
CA LEU A 23 -12.58 -10.61 8.84
C LEU A 23 -12.54 -9.68 10.07
N PRO A 24 -11.83 -10.04 11.16
CA PRO A 24 -11.74 -9.18 12.32
C PRO A 24 -10.97 -7.89 11.99
N VAL A 25 -11.53 -6.75 12.41
CA VAL A 25 -10.88 -5.44 12.23
C VAL A 25 -9.64 -5.36 13.12
N PRO A 26 -8.45 -5.08 12.56
CA PRO A 26 -7.22 -4.96 13.33
C PRO A 26 -7.24 -3.73 14.26
N THR A 27 -6.28 -3.71 15.19
CA THR A 27 -6.04 -2.53 16.02
C THR A 27 -5.29 -1.47 15.21
N LEU A 28 -5.66 -0.21 15.37
CA LEU A 28 -4.94 0.93 14.80
C LEU A 28 -3.55 1.02 15.46
N ALA A 29 -2.49 0.82 14.67
CA ALA A 29 -1.11 0.84 15.18
C ALA A 29 -0.39 2.18 14.94
N GLY A 30 -1.00 3.10 14.19
CA GLY A 30 -0.42 4.39 13.81
C GLY A 30 -1.11 4.94 12.57
N ARG A 31 -0.51 5.92 11.92
CA ARG A 31 -1.04 6.45 10.64
C ARG A 31 -1.02 5.40 9.54
N VAL A 32 -0.04 4.50 9.59
CA VAL A 32 0.08 3.37 8.66
C VAL A 32 0.12 2.07 9.45
N THR A 33 -0.91 1.25 9.28
CA THR A 33 -0.98 -0.12 9.80
C THR A 33 -0.77 -1.08 8.63
N ASP A 34 0.45 -1.59 8.48
CA ASP A 34 0.83 -2.54 7.41
C ASP A 34 0.93 -3.95 7.98
N LEU A 35 -0.09 -4.75 7.74
CA LEU A 35 -0.14 -6.18 8.11
C LEU A 35 0.29 -7.09 6.96
N ALA A 36 0.42 -6.53 5.74
CA ALA A 36 0.86 -7.27 4.56
C ALA A 36 2.38 -7.22 4.36
N GLY A 37 3.09 -6.34 5.10
CA GLY A 37 4.54 -6.19 5.02
C GLY A 37 5.04 -5.75 3.65
N ILE A 38 4.29 -4.85 2.98
CA ILE A 38 4.66 -4.38 1.63
C ILE A 38 5.47 -3.08 1.64
N LEU A 39 5.57 -2.42 2.78
CA LEU A 39 6.38 -1.23 2.96
C LEU A 39 7.63 -1.56 3.78
N SER A 40 8.77 -1.02 3.36
CA SER A 40 9.95 -0.96 4.23
C SER A 40 9.71 0.03 5.38
N ASP A 41 10.49 -0.05 6.46
CA ASP A 41 10.38 0.91 7.58
C ASP A 41 10.61 2.35 7.11
N THR A 42 11.53 2.56 6.17
CA THR A 42 11.80 3.87 5.57
C THR A 42 10.61 4.37 4.75
N ASP A 43 10.03 3.51 3.90
CA ASP A 43 8.86 3.86 3.08
C ASP A 43 7.65 4.16 3.96
N LYS A 44 7.44 3.35 5.00
CA LYS A 44 6.37 3.59 5.98
C LYS A 44 6.53 4.94 6.66
N SER A 45 7.74 5.29 7.11
CA SER A 45 8.03 6.60 7.71
C SER A 45 7.73 7.75 6.75
N HIS A 46 8.15 7.64 5.48
CA HIS A 46 7.86 8.68 4.47
C HIS A 46 6.36 8.87 4.24
N VAL A 47 5.59 7.77 4.20
CA VAL A 47 4.12 7.84 4.06
C VAL A 47 3.49 8.47 5.31
N GLU A 48 3.95 8.11 6.51
CA GLU A 48 3.47 8.70 7.77
C GLU A 48 3.78 10.20 7.86
N ASP A 49 4.95 10.63 7.41
CA ASP A 49 5.32 12.05 7.34
C ASP A 49 4.43 12.83 6.36
N ALA A 50 4.11 12.24 5.22
CA ALA A 50 3.19 12.84 4.25
C ALA A 50 1.77 12.97 4.83
N ILE A 51 1.28 11.94 5.54
CA ILE A 51 -0.02 11.99 6.24
C ILE A 51 0.01 13.09 7.30
N LEU A 52 1.07 13.19 8.10
CA LEU A 52 1.22 14.23 9.12
C LEU A 52 1.17 15.63 8.50
N ALA A 53 1.79 15.82 7.34
CA ALA A 53 1.75 17.09 6.61
C ALA A 53 0.31 17.41 6.11
N LEU A 54 -0.41 16.40 5.58
CA LEU A 54 -1.81 16.53 5.20
C LEU A 54 -2.67 16.91 6.40
N GLU A 55 -2.53 16.22 7.54
CA GLU A 55 -3.30 16.49 8.77
C GLU A 55 -3.08 17.93 9.27
N LYS A 56 -1.83 18.41 9.24
CA LYS A 56 -1.50 19.78 9.62
C LYS A 56 -2.11 20.83 8.69
N ALA A 57 -2.20 20.52 7.39
CA ALA A 57 -2.72 21.45 6.40
C ALA A 57 -4.26 21.47 6.37
N SER A 58 -4.92 20.31 6.50
CA SER A 58 -6.35 20.15 6.39
C SER A 58 -7.09 20.31 7.73
N GLY A 59 -6.39 20.11 8.83
CA GLY A 59 -6.98 20.10 10.18
C GLY A 59 -7.74 18.81 10.51
N GLY A 60 -7.70 17.78 9.66
CA GLY A 60 -8.37 16.50 9.92
C GLY A 60 -7.39 15.36 10.15
N GLN A 61 -7.80 14.11 9.96
CA GLN A 61 -7.00 12.92 10.24
C GLN A 61 -7.04 11.93 9.08
N MET A 62 -5.93 11.21 8.87
CA MET A 62 -5.88 10.13 7.88
C MET A 62 -5.18 8.89 8.43
N ALA A 63 -5.70 7.71 8.07
CA ALA A 63 -5.04 6.45 8.34
C ALA A 63 -5.00 5.56 7.08
N ILE A 64 -3.99 4.69 7.00
CA ILE A 64 -3.85 3.67 5.96
C ILE A 64 -3.82 2.30 6.64
N LEU A 65 -4.65 1.38 6.13
CA LEU A 65 -4.66 -0.02 6.50
C LEU A 65 -4.27 -0.86 5.30
N ILE A 66 -3.26 -1.70 5.47
CA ILE A 66 -2.80 -2.64 4.46
C ILE A 66 -2.93 -4.05 5.04
N ILE A 67 -3.76 -4.87 4.40
CA ILE A 67 -4.00 -6.27 4.80
C ILE A 67 -3.53 -7.23 3.72
N PRO A 68 -3.12 -8.46 4.08
CA PRO A 68 -2.77 -9.48 3.09
C PRO A 68 -3.96 -9.81 2.18
N SER A 69 -5.11 -10.17 2.76
CA SER A 69 -6.32 -10.56 2.06
C SER A 69 -7.56 -10.26 2.91
N LEU A 70 -8.70 -10.13 2.23
CA LEU A 70 -10.03 -10.04 2.85
C LEU A 70 -10.56 -11.41 3.29
N GLU A 71 -9.86 -12.51 2.96
CA GLU A 71 -10.28 -13.90 3.27
C GLU A 71 -11.71 -14.20 2.79
N GLY A 72 -12.11 -13.53 1.72
CA GLY A 72 -13.43 -13.67 1.14
C GLY A 72 -14.49 -12.75 1.71
N ASP A 73 -14.17 -11.88 2.66
CA ASP A 73 -15.06 -10.82 3.11
C ASP A 73 -15.26 -9.76 2.03
N SER A 74 -16.34 -8.97 2.15
CA SER A 74 -16.56 -7.84 1.26
C SER A 74 -15.72 -6.64 1.70
N LEU A 75 -15.04 -6.00 0.74
CA LEU A 75 -14.25 -4.80 1.03
C LEU A 75 -15.13 -3.68 1.59
N GLU A 76 -16.35 -3.55 1.08
CA GLU A 76 -17.33 -2.55 1.50
C GLU A 76 -17.74 -2.76 2.96
N SER A 77 -18.15 -3.98 3.32
CA SER A 77 -18.53 -4.30 4.70
C SER A 77 -17.34 -4.19 5.66
N PHE A 78 -16.17 -4.65 5.24
CA PHE A 78 -14.96 -4.55 6.04
C PHE A 78 -14.55 -3.10 6.29
N SER A 79 -14.59 -2.25 5.26
CA SER A 79 -14.19 -0.84 5.39
C SER A 79 -15.11 -0.05 6.33
N ILE A 80 -16.42 -0.32 6.29
CA ILE A 80 -17.37 0.28 7.23
C ILE A 80 -17.02 -0.10 8.67
N ARG A 81 -16.76 -1.40 8.95
CA ARG A 81 -16.36 -1.84 10.29
C ARG A 81 -15.03 -1.25 10.74
N VAL A 82 -14.07 -1.05 9.82
CA VAL A 82 -12.82 -0.36 10.12
C VAL A 82 -13.09 1.09 10.50
N ALA A 83 -13.91 1.80 9.73
CA ALA A 83 -14.27 3.20 10.00
C ALA A 83 -14.97 3.34 11.36
N GLU A 84 -15.94 2.47 11.67
CA GLU A 84 -16.64 2.45 12.94
C GLU A 84 -15.73 2.16 14.14
N LYS A 85 -14.75 1.28 13.98
CA LYS A 85 -13.83 0.90 15.05
C LYS A 85 -12.73 1.94 15.27
N TRP A 86 -12.12 2.44 14.18
CA TRP A 86 -10.99 3.34 14.25
C TRP A 86 -11.39 4.78 14.52
N LYS A 87 -12.56 5.20 14.05
CA LYS A 87 -13.12 6.55 14.26
C LYS A 87 -12.13 7.66 13.92
N ILE A 88 -11.51 7.56 12.73
CA ILE A 88 -10.57 8.55 12.24
C ILE A 88 -11.32 9.84 11.88
N GLY A 89 -10.82 10.97 12.37
CA GLY A 89 -11.46 12.28 12.31
C GLY A 89 -11.81 12.80 13.69
N TYR A 90 -12.01 14.11 13.79
CA TYR A 90 -12.38 14.73 15.06
C TYR A 90 -13.89 14.60 15.31
N LYS A 91 -14.25 14.30 16.55
CA LYS A 91 -15.65 14.13 16.96
C LYS A 91 -16.49 15.36 16.60
N GLY A 92 -17.55 15.12 15.82
CA GLY A 92 -18.51 16.16 15.41
C GLY A 92 -18.07 16.97 14.20
N LYS A 93 -16.89 16.67 13.62
CA LYS A 93 -16.43 17.23 12.34
C LYS A 93 -16.43 16.19 11.24
N ASP A 94 -16.21 14.92 11.59
CA ASP A 94 -16.10 13.79 10.67
C ASP A 94 -15.10 14.05 9.52
N ASP A 95 -14.01 14.77 9.87
CA ASP A 95 -12.94 15.22 8.99
C ASP A 95 -11.81 14.19 8.91
N GLY A 96 -12.18 12.97 8.53
CA GLY A 96 -11.25 11.84 8.46
C GLY A 96 -11.23 11.14 7.11
N ALA A 97 -10.14 10.43 6.83
CA ALA A 97 -10.03 9.49 5.72
C ALA A 97 -9.36 8.19 6.13
N ILE A 98 -9.82 7.07 5.58
CA ILE A 98 -9.20 5.77 5.76
C ILE A 98 -8.98 5.15 4.38
N LEU A 99 -7.71 4.91 4.03
CA LEU A 99 -7.34 4.19 2.82
C LEU A 99 -7.06 2.73 3.17
N ILE A 100 -7.82 1.81 2.60
CA ILE A 100 -7.70 0.37 2.84
C ILE A 100 -7.21 -0.30 1.57
N VAL A 101 -6.17 -1.13 1.70
CA VAL A 101 -5.60 -1.91 0.62
C VAL A 101 -5.55 -3.38 1.02
N SER A 102 -6.17 -4.23 0.21
CA SER A 102 -6.01 -5.68 0.26
C SER A 102 -5.06 -6.09 -0.85
N ARG A 103 -3.86 -6.55 -0.47
CA ARG A 103 -2.77 -6.85 -1.41
C ARG A 103 -3.14 -7.97 -2.39
N ASP A 104 -3.52 -9.13 -1.86
CA ASP A 104 -3.72 -10.34 -2.66
C ASP A 104 -5.01 -10.28 -3.47
N ASP A 105 -6.04 -9.62 -2.94
CA ASP A 105 -7.30 -9.36 -3.65
C ASP A 105 -7.18 -8.23 -4.68
N ARG A 106 -6.09 -7.44 -4.62
CA ARG A 106 -5.85 -6.26 -5.47
C ARG A 106 -7.00 -5.25 -5.39
N LYS A 107 -7.51 -5.06 -4.19
CA LYS A 107 -8.62 -4.15 -3.93
C LYS A 107 -8.16 -2.97 -3.10
N ILE A 108 -8.70 -1.81 -3.43
CA ILE A 108 -8.41 -0.54 -2.75
C ILE A 108 -9.73 0.16 -2.48
N ARG A 109 -9.86 0.74 -1.30
CA ARG A 109 -11.00 1.59 -0.93
C ARG A 109 -10.52 2.79 -0.14
N LEU A 110 -11.10 3.94 -0.43
CA LEU A 110 -10.88 5.18 0.29
C LEU A 110 -12.22 5.61 0.91
N GLU A 111 -12.31 5.51 2.23
CA GLU A 111 -13.43 6.01 3.00
C GLU A 111 -13.16 7.46 3.37
N ILE A 112 -14.12 8.33 3.12
CA ILE A 112 -14.06 9.75 3.41
C ILE A 112 -15.16 10.09 4.41
N GLY A 113 -14.79 10.76 5.49
CA GLY A 113 -15.74 11.25 6.47
C GLY A 113 -16.58 12.42 5.92
N TYR A 114 -17.78 12.56 6.45
CA TYR A 114 -18.77 13.53 5.99
C TYR A 114 -18.25 14.97 5.93
N GLY A 115 -17.33 15.34 6.86
CA GLY A 115 -16.71 16.67 6.87
C GLY A 115 -15.85 17.00 5.64
N TRP A 116 -15.41 15.97 4.91
CA TRP A 116 -14.59 16.14 3.69
C TRP A 116 -15.30 15.79 2.38
N GLU A 117 -16.53 15.27 2.42
CA GLU A 117 -17.27 14.87 1.20
C GLU A 117 -17.48 16.03 0.22
N GLY A 118 -17.61 17.26 0.72
CA GLY A 118 -17.74 18.46 -0.12
C GLY A 118 -16.51 18.73 -0.98
N GLN A 119 -15.32 18.38 -0.49
CA GLN A 119 -14.05 18.52 -1.20
C GLN A 119 -13.64 17.23 -1.90
N VAL A 120 -13.94 16.07 -1.32
CA VAL A 120 -13.53 14.75 -1.80
C VAL A 120 -14.76 13.85 -1.92
N ASN A 121 -15.49 14.03 -3.01
CA ASN A 121 -16.62 13.16 -3.34
C ASN A 121 -16.16 11.82 -3.93
N ASP A 122 -17.09 10.88 -4.15
CA ASP A 122 -16.80 9.54 -4.68
C ASP A 122 -16.04 9.55 -6.00
N ALA A 123 -16.33 10.53 -6.88
CA ALA A 123 -15.61 10.63 -8.16
C ALA A 123 -14.11 10.94 -7.95
N ARG A 124 -13.80 11.88 -7.07
CA ARG A 124 -12.43 12.23 -6.70
C ARG A 124 -11.72 11.11 -5.94
N ALA A 125 -12.42 10.44 -5.03
CA ALA A 125 -11.91 9.25 -4.34
C ALA A 125 -11.57 8.14 -5.35
N GLY A 126 -12.45 7.90 -6.33
CA GLY A 126 -12.21 6.98 -7.41
C GLY A 126 -11.01 7.36 -8.29
N ASP A 127 -10.82 8.66 -8.58
CA ASP A 127 -9.66 9.15 -9.33
C ASP A 127 -8.34 8.93 -8.57
N ILE A 128 -8.33 9.15 -7.26
CA ILE A 128 -7.18 8.84 -6.40
C ILE A 128 -6.84 7.35 -6.51
N ILE A 129 -7.81 6.46 -6.30
CA ILE A 129 -7.60 5.01 -6.36
C ILE A 129 -7.06 4.58 -7.73
N ARG A 130 -7.65 5.08 -8.81
CA ARG A 130 -7.19 4.78 -10.18
C ARG A 130 -5.75 5.23 -10.40
N GLY A 131 -5.38 6.40 -9.90
CA GLY A 131 -4.03 6.94 -10.02
C GLY A 131 -2.97 6.18 -9.23
N MET A 132 -3.34 5.41 -8.19
CA MET A 132 -2.42 4.51 -7.48
C MET A 132 -2.03 3.30 -8.32
N GLY A 133 -2.90 2.85 -9.23
CA GLY A 133 -2.77 1.61 -9.98
C GLY A 133 -1.44 1.43 -10.73
N PRO A 134 -0.92 2.42 -11.47
CA PRO A 134 0.38 2.35 -12.13
C PRO A 134 1.53 2.03 -11.17
N PHE A 135 1.58 2.71 -10.02
CA PHE A 135 2.61 2.50 -8.99
C PHE A 135 2.57 1.07 -8.44
N PHE A 136 1.38 0.57 -8.14
CA PHE A 136 1.21 -0.78 -7.59
C PHE A 136 1.56 -1.88 -8.60
N LYS A 137 1.30 -1.65 -9.89
CA LYS A 137 1.72 -2.57 -10.97
C LYS A 137 3.24 -2.69 -11.08
N GLU A 138 3.97 -1.63 -10.74
CA GLU A 138 5.43 -1.57 -10.74
C GLU A 138 6.04 -2.03 -9.39
N GLY A 139 5.20 -2.43 -8.43
CA GLY A 139 5.65 -2.78 -7.07
C GLY A 139 6.06 -1.58 -6.21
N ASN A 140 5.87 -0.35 -6.72
CA ASN A 140 6.15 0.90 -6.00
C ASN A 140 4.97 1.28 -5.09
N TYR A 141 4.76 0.50 -4.03
CA TYR A 141 3.63 0.71 -3.12
C TYR A 141 3.72 2.07 -2.40
N ALA A 142 4.91 2.43 -1.92
CA ALA A 142 5.14 3.71 -1.27
C ALA A 142 4.75 4.87 -2.19
N GLY A 143 5.20 4.86 -3.45
CA GLY A 143 4.84 5.86 -4.46
C GLY A 143 3.33 5.98 -4.66
N GLY A 144 2.61 4.86 -4.65
CA GLY A 144 1.15 4.84 -4.76
C GLY A 144 0.46 5.48 -3.55
N PHE A 145 0.92 5.19 -2.33
CA PHE A 145 0.38 5.82 -1.12
C PHE A 145 0.68 7.31 -1.07
N LEU A 146 1.91 7.71 -1.40
CA LEU A 146 2.31 9.11 -1.45
C LEU A 146 1.52 9.90 -2.50
N TYR A 147 1.24 9.29 -3.66
CA TYR A 147 0.34 9.86 -4.66
C TYR A 147 -1.07 10.10 -4.07
N ALA A 148 -1.63 9.10 -3.38
CA ALA A 148 -2.97 9.20 -2.79
C ALA A 148 -3.04 10.31 -1.73
N VAL A 149 -2.08 10.35 -0.80
CA VAL A 149 -1.98 11.39 0.24
C VAL A 149 -1.84 12.77 -0.38
N GLY A 150 -0.98 12.91 -1.40
CA GLY A 150 -0.77 14.18 -2.10
C GLY A 150 -2.00 14.68 -2.84
N LYS A 151 -2.74 13.79 -3.50
CA LYS A 151 -3.99 14.15 -4.16
C LYS A 151 -5.07 14.55 -3.17
N LEU A 152 -5.17 13.81 -2.07
CA LEU A 152 -6.10 14.15 -1.00
C LEU A 152 -5.77 15.52 -0.40
N SER A 153 -4.49 15.79 -0.10
CA SER A 153 -4.02 17.10 0.36
C SER A 153 -4.39 18.24 -0.61
N GLN A 154 -4.20 18.02 -1.91
CA GLN A 154 -4.55 19.00 -2.93
C GLN A 154 -6.05 19.34 -2.93
N PHE A 155 -6.93 18.35 -2.78
CA PHE A 155 -8.38 18.56 -2.74
C PHE A 155 -8.82 19.24 -1.46
N LEU A 156 -8.14 19.02 -0.35
CA LEU A 156 -8.44 19.62 0.95
C LEU A 156 -7.83 21.03 1.15
N GLY A 157 -7.29 21.63 0.08
CA GLY A 157 -6.71 22.97 0.14
C GLY A 157 -5.28 23.02 0.68
N GLY A 158 -4.65 21.86 0.89
CA GLY A 158 -3.21 21.75 1.14
C GLY A 158 -2.41 22.04 -0.13
N GLY A 159 -1.16 22.48 0.02
CA GLY A 159 -0.24 22.64 -1.09
C GLY A 159 0.01 21.34 -1.84
N PRO A 160 0.71 21.37 -2.99
CA PRO A 160 1.11 20.14 -3.68
C PRO A 160 1.85 19.24 -2.71
N ALA A 161 1.62 17.92 -2.82
CA ALA A 161 2.42 16.96 -2.09
C ALA A 161 3.90 17.29 -2.24
N PRO A 162 4.73 17.12 -1.18
CA PRO A 162 6.16 17.22 -1.34
C PRO A 162 6.54 16.39 -2.57
N ASP A 163 7.31 16.98 -3.48
CA ASP A 163 7.85 16.24 -4.64
C ASP A 163 8.75 15.15 -4.07
N LEU A 164 8.15 13.99 -3.83
CA LEU A 164 8.88 12.80 -3.42
C LEU A 164 9.58 12.33 -4.67
N GLY A 165 10.73 12.97 -4.90
CA GLY A 165 11.58 12.87 -6.04
C GLY A 165 11.54 11.46 -6.60
N LYS A 166 11.19 11.36 -7.86
CA LYS A 166 11.39 10.15 -8.67
C LYS A 166 12.59 9.43 -8.10
N SER A 167 12.45 8.18 -7.76
CA SER A 167 13.53 7.31 -7.29
C SER A 167 14.60 7.18 -8.39
N SER A 168 15.27 8.29 -8.68
CA SER A 168 16.37 8.39 -9.64
C SER A 168 17.68 7.88 -9.03
N GLU A 169 17.72 7.71 -7.72
CA GLU A 169 18.95 7.27 -7.05
C GLU A 169 19.25 5.78 -7.25
N THR A 170 18.22 4.93 -7.31
CA THR A 170 18.47 3.49 -7.50
C THR A 170 19.07 3.18 -8.88
N LYS A 171 18.64 3.88 -9.93
CA LYS A 171 19.24 3.71 -11.28
C LYS A 171 20.65 4.29 -11.37
N ARG A 172 20.93 5.41 -10.69
CA ARG A 172 22.27 6.00 -10.65
C ARG A 172 23.26 5.15 -9.86
N SER A 173 22.86 4.61 -8.70
CA SER A 173 23.74 3.75 -7.90
C SER A 173 24.01 2.40 -8.59
N VAL A 174 23.03 1.79 -9.25
CA VAL A 174 23.22 0.57 -10.03
C VAL A 174 24.15 0.84 -11.24
N LEU A 175 23.96 1.95 -11.95
CA LEU A 175 24.82 2.31 -13.07
C LEU A 175 26.25 2.63 -12.61
N ALA A 176 26.41 3.32 -11.48
CA ALA A 176 27.70 3.59 -10.87
C ALA A 176 28.40 2.30 -10.40
N PHE A 177 27.65 1.35 -9.85
CA PHE A 177 28.18 0.04 -9.44
C PHE A 177 28.63 -0.79 -10.65
N PHE A 178 27.86 -0.80 -11.74
CA PHE A 178 28.27 -1.44 -13.00
C PHE A 178 29.48 -0.77 -13.62
N ALA A 179 29.55 0.58 -13.65
CA ALA A 179 30.70 1.30 -14.15
C ALA A 179 31.96 1.03 -13.33
N PHE A 180 31.85 0.99 -12.00
CA PHE A 180 32.96 0.62 -11.11
C PHE A 180 33.41 -0.83 -11.34
N PHE A 181 32.48 -1.77 -11.49
CA PHE A 181 32.79 -3.16 -11.73
C PHE A 181 33.53 -3.35 -13.08
N VAL A 182 33.07 -2.69 -14.12
CA VAL A 182 33.75 -2.69 -15.45
C VAL A 182 35.17 -2.11 -15.34
N LEU A 183 35.36 -1.02 -14.61
CA LEU A 183 36.68 -0.41 -14.36
C LEU A 183 37.62 -1.36 -13.62
N VAL A 184 37.13 -2.09 -12.62
CA VAL A 184 37.91 -3.09 -11.88
C VAL A 184 38.28 -4.24 -12.79
N VAL A 185 37.40 -4.74 -13.63
CA VAL A 185 37.70 -5.83 -14.59
C VAL A 185 38.73 -5.40 -15.61
N ILE A 186 38.65 -4.17 -16.16
CA ILE A 186 39.64 -3.62 -17.08
C ILE A 186 40.99 -3.47 -16.38
N PHE A 187 41.01 -2.98 -15.14
CA PHE A 187 42.23 -2.83 -14.35
C PHE A 187 42.93 -4.16 -14.11
N VAL A 188 42.19 -5.22 -13.70
CA VAL A 188 42.72 -6.57 -13.49
C VAL A 188 43.23 -7.15 -14.80
N PHE A 189 42.55 -6.94 -15.93
CA PHE A 189 42.97 -7.41 -17.25
C PHE A 189 44.27 -6.72 -17.72
N MET A 190 44.35 -5.38 -17.53
CA MET A 190 45.60 -4.65 -17.82
C MET A 190 46.76 -5.08 -16.94
N PHE A 191 46.53 -5.27 -15.65
CA PHE A 191 47.57 -5.68 -14.73
C PHE A 191 48.12 -7.11 -15.05
N ASN A 192 47.23 -7.99 -15.47
CA ASN A 192 47.59 -9.35 -15.87
C ASN A 192 48.31 -9.41 -17.23
N HIS A 193 48.13 -8.40 -18.09
CA HIS A 193 48.77 -8.33 -19.40
C HIS A 193 50.12 -7.59 -19.40
N ILE A 194 50.44 -6.83 -18.32
CA ILE A 194 51.67 -6.02 -18.18
C ILE A 194 52.77 -6.77 -17.38
N SER A 195 52.55 -8.04 -16.96
CA SER A 195 53.62 -8.83 -16.34
C SER A 195 54.74 -9.11 -17.34
N PRO A 196 55.92 -8.50 -17.20
CA PRO A 196 57.02 -8.77 -18.10
C PRO A 196 57.56 -10.20 -17.85
N SER A 197 57.58 -10.98 -18.90
CA SER A 197 58.29 -12.24 -19.00
C SER A 197 59.72 -12.09 -18.47
N GLY A 198 60.00 -12.68 -17.30
CA GLY A 198 61.35 -12.71 -16.74
C GLY A 198 62.33 -13.40 -17.71
N ARG A 199 63.32 -12.65 -18.20
CA ARG A 199 64.51 -13.21 -18.83
C ARG A 199 65.34 -13.93 -17.80
N THR A 200 65.41 -15.24 -17.89
CA THR A 200 66.45 -16.05 -17.28
C THR A 200 67.76 -15.87 -18.10
N TYR A 201 68.73 -15.27 -17.48
CA TYR A 201 70.14 -15.41 -17.95
C TYR A 201 70.72 -16.62 -17.25
N GLY A 202 71.24 -17.64 -18.08
CA GLY A 202 72.06 -18.72 -17.67
C GLY A 202 73.55 -18.32 -17.61
#